data_b1a9af81b8f435362c6a0d5e30e3f0ab
#
_entry.id   b1a9af81b8f435362c6a0d5e30e3f0ab
#
_cell.length_a   1.000
_cell.length_b   1.000
_cell.length_c   1.000
_cell.angle_alpha   90.00
_cell.angle_beta   90.00
_cell.angle_gamma   90.00
#
_symmetry.space_group_name_H-M   'P 1'
#
loop_
_entity.id
_entity.type
_entity.pdbx_description
1 polymer ?
#
loop_
_entity_poly.entity_id
_entity_poly.type
_entity_poly.pdbx_seq_one_letter_code
_entity_poly.pdbx_strand_id
1 'polypeptide(L)'
;MKALLLPFFVLTSCSDPKPPVAEIPNYQTLHHEGLNGTFFHFDHEGDLYLACSIHQGGHAKGTTLNRHDSKDTASVGKQIHHQKDLRILTFTSDSIGQADALPYSPDPDVRKDDEVAILNRGEIIRGTVVRLPEGNDHHYYLQTSKTFPANGMSGSPVFSKRLGTVVGVLQTANSKTAANLGGFELLEMP
;
A
#
# COMPACT_ATOMS: atom_id res chain seq x y z
N MET A 1 3.41 -44.81 -56.59
CA MET A 1 3.82 -43.64 -55.85
C MET A 1 2.75 -43.28 -54.80
N LYS A 2 2.99 -43.53 -53.51
CA LYS A 2 2.06 -43.15 -52.43
C LYS A 2 2.55 -41.84 -51.85
N ALA A 3 1.74 -40.80 -51.98
CA ALA A 3 2.02 -39.50 -51.36
C ALA A 3 1.70 -39.54 -49.85
N LEU A 4 2.69 -39.27 -49.02
CA LEU A 4 2.57 -39.17 -47.57
C LEU A 4 2.15 -37.75 -47.23
N LEU A 5 0.90 -37.58 -46.81
CA LEU A 5 0.41 -36.30 -46.26
C LEU A 5 0.83 -36.22 -44.78
N LEU A 6 1.74 -35.29 -44.47
CA LEU A 6 2.10 -34.93 -43.11
C LEU A 6 1.05 -33.91 -42.56
N PRO A 7 0.49 -34.17 -41.37
CA PRO A 7 -0.41 -33.17 -40.77
C PRO A 7 0.40 -31.98 -40.21
N PHE A 8 0.04 -30.78 -40.66
CA PHE A 8 0.53 -29.51 -40.11
C PHE A 8 -0.19 -29.25 -38.77
N PHE A 9 0.53 -29.41 -37.67
CA PHE A 9 0.06 -28.93 -36.38
C PHE A 9 0.28 -27.42 -36.29
N VAL A 10 -0.79 -26.65 -36.37
CA VAL A 10 -0.78 -25.22 -36.03
C VAL A 10 -0.82 -25.12 -34.50
N LEU A 11 0.33 -24.83 -33.89
CA LEU A 11 0.40 -24.44 -32.49
C LEU A 11 -0.20 -23.02 -32.36
N THR A 12 -1.48 -22.94 -32.06
CA THR A 12 -2.08 -21.67 -31.60
C THR A 12 -1.54 -21.38 -30.20
N SER A 13 -0.62 -20.44 -30.11
CA SER A 13 -0.18 -19.85 -28.85
C SER A 13 -1.39 -19.14 -28.22
N CYS A 14 -2.03 -19.81 -27.27
CA CYS A 14 -2.96 -19.15 -26.36
C CYS A 14 -2.12 -18.24 -25.45
N SER A 15 -2.03 -16.97 -25.76
CA SER A 15 -1.58 -15.98 -24.80
C SER A 15 -2.68 -15.88 -23.75
N ASP A 16 -2.36 -16.27 -22.49
CA ASP A 16 -3.27 -16.07 -21.38
C ASP A 16 -3.72 -14.60 -21.35
N PRO A 17 -5.02 -14.34 -21.19
CA PRO A 17 -5.52 -12.97 -21.10
C PRO A 17 -4.81 -12.29 -19.93
N LYS A 18 -4.14 -11.17 -20.22
CA LYS A 18 -3.50 -10.36 -19.18
C LYS A 18 -4.57 -10.00 -18.13
N PRO A 19 -4.33 -10.29 -16.84
CA PRO A 19 -5.31 -10.01 -15.81
C PRO A 19 -5.72 -8.53 -15.86
N PRO A 20 -6.98 -8.21 -15.60
CA PRO A 20 -7.45 -6.82 -15.62
C PRO A 20 -6.63 -5.99 -14.63
N VAL A 21 -6.11 -4.88 -15.12
CA VAL A 21 -5.32 -3.97 -14.29
C VAL A 21 -6.29 -3.22 -13.37
N ALA A 22 -6.09 -3.33 -12.07
CA ALA A 22 -6.96 -2.70 -11.09
C ALA A 22 -6.91 -1.16 -11.19
N GLU A 23 -8.05 -0.53 -10.98
CA GLU A 23 -8.13 0.91 -10.84
C GLU A 23 -7.57 1.31 -9.46
N ILE A 24 -6.74 2.38 -9.44
CA ILE A 24 -6.20 2.90 -8.19
C ILE A 24 -7.29 3.70 -7.49
N PRO A 25 -7.68 3.34 -6.25
CA PRO A 25 -8.76 4.01 -5.55
C PRO A 25 -8.39 5.46 -5.19
N ASN A 26 -9.38 6.34 -5.22
CA ASN A 26 -9.25 7.66 -4.58
C ASN A 26 -9.50 7.47 -3.08
N TYR A 27 -8.42 7.41 -2.31
CA TYR A 27 -8.47 7.07 -0.89
C TYR A 27 -8.06 8.26 -0.02
N GLN A 28 -8.85 8.52 1.02
CA GLN A 28 -8.58 9.54 2.03
C GLN A 28 -7.96 8.92 3.27
N THR A 29 -6.76 9.35 3.57
CA THR A 29 -6.03 8.90 4.75
C THR A 29 -6.50 9.59 6.03
N LEU A 30 -6.14 9.00 7.17
CA LEU A 30 -6.40 9.53 8.51
C LEU A 30 -5.12 10.18 9.05
N HIS A 31 -5.29 11.14 9.97
CA HIS A 31 -4.19 11.81 10.65
C HIS A 31 -4.55 12.14 12.09
N HIS A 32 -3.56 12.30 12.94
CA HIS A 32 -3.70 12.86 14.27
C HIS A 32 -3.26 14.32 14.25
N GLU A 33 -4.04 15.20 14.87
CA GLU A 33 -3.73 16.63 14.94
C GLU A 33 -2.39 16.86 15.65
N GLY A 34 -1.54 17.69 15.06
CA GLY A 34 -0.20 18.01 15.59
C GLY A 34 0.90 17.01 15.29
N LEU A 35 0.61 15.89 14.60
CA LEU A 35 1.62 14.92 14.18
C LEU A 35 1.82 14.92 12.66
N ASN A 36 3.06 14.71 12.26
CA ASN A 36 3.43 14.53 10.86
C ASN A 36 3.40 13.04 10.52
N GLY A 37 2.26 12.55 10.09
CA GLY A 37 2.13 11.16 9.68
C GLY A 37 0.72 10.80 9.29
N THR A 38 0.59 9.63 8.73
CA THR A 38 -0.61 9.16 8.08
C THR A 38 -0.98 7.79 8.61
N PHE A 39 -2.28 7.56 8.74
CA PHE A 39 -2.87 6.26 9.03
C PHE A 39 -3.80 5.91 7.87
N PHE A 40 -3.97 4.62 7.64
CA PHE A 40 -5.00 4.14 6.73
C PHE A 40 -5.67 2.90 7.31
N HIS A 41 -6.88 2.62 6.86
CA HIS A 41 -7.58 1.40 7.24
C HIS A 41 -7.73 0.46 6.06
N PHE A 42 -7.72 -0.83 6.36
CA PHE A 42 -7.82 -1.91 5.41
C PHE A 42 -8.68 -3.03 5.97
N ASP A 43 -9.23 -3.82 5.05
CA ASP A 43 -10.04 -5.01 5.38
C ASP A 43 -9.16 -6.26 5.33
N HIS A 44 -9.25 -7.08 6.36
CA HIS A 44 -8.69 -8.41 6.40
C HIS A 44 -9.72 -9.38 6.99
N GLU A 45 -10.19 -10.31 6.18
CA GLU A 45 -11.18 -11.34 6.55
C GLU A 45 -12.50 -10.79 7.13
N GLY A 46 -12.89 -9.59 6.74
CA GLY A 46 -14.10 -8.92 7.19
C GLY A 46 -13.91 -8.04 8.42
N ASP A 47 -12.73 -8.02 9.01
CA ASP A 47 -12.35 -7.13 10.11
C ASP A 47 -11.56 -5.92 9.59
N LEU A 48 -11.77 -4.76 10.23
CA LEU A 48 -11.11 -3.51 9.88
C LEU A 48 -9.93 -3.24 10.81
N TYR A 49 -8.80 -2.90 10.22
CA TYR A 49 -7.57 -2.55 10.91
C TYR A 49 -6.99 -1.23 10.44
N LEU A 50 -6.22 -0.58 11.30
CA LEU A 50 -5.39 0.57 10.95
C LEU A 50 -3.95 0.13 10.77
N ALA A 51 -3.25 0.73 9.79
CA ALA A 51 -1.81 0.64 9.66
C ALA A 51 -1.17 2.03 9.69
N CYS A 52 0.05 2.10 10.25
CA CYS A 52 0.85 3.32 10.32
C CYS A 52 2.34 3.01 10.52
N SER A 53 3.19 4.03 10.35
CA SER A 53 4.60 3.98 10.78
C SER A 53 4.72 4.24 12.28
N ILE A 54 5.64 3.54 12.95
CA ILE A 54 5.89 3.71 14.39
C ILE A 54 6.49 5.09 14.70
N HIS A 55 7.45 5.52 13.89
CA HIS A 55 8.17 6.77 14.14
C HIS A 55 7.32 8.04 14.06
N GLN A 56 6.14 7.97 13.43
CA GLN A 56 5.24 9.14 13.34
C GLN A 56 4.47 9.43 14.63
N GLY A 57 4.35 8.47 15.55
CA GLY A 57 3.54 8.61 16.77
C GLY A 57 2.02 8.51 16.53
N GLY A 58 1.21 8.95 17.53
CA GLY A 58 -0.25 8.99 17.41
C GLY A 58 -0.97 7.64 17.47
N HIS A 59 -0.25 6.57 17.81
CA HIS A 59 -0.77 5.19 17.83
C HIS A 59 -1.14 4.69 19.24
N ALA A 60 -1.19 5.58 20.22
CA ALA A 60 -1.65 5.22 21.56
C ALA A 60 -3.15 4.94 21.58
N LYS A 61 -3.56 3.94 22.37
CA LYS A 61 -4.98 3.62 22.54
C LYS A 61 -5.78 4.85 23.00
N GLY A 62 -6.91 5.10 22.34
CA GLY A 62 -7.78 6.25 22.61
C GLY A 62 -7.39 7.52 21.83
N THR A 63 -6.30 7.49 21.06
CA THR A 63 -5.97 8.61 20.16
C THR A 63 -7.06 8.77 19.10
N THR A 64 -7.54 9.99 18.91
CA THR A 64 -8.49 10.32 17.86
C THR A 64 -7.75 10.65 16.58
N LEU A 65 -8.14 9.99 15.50
CA LEU A 65 -7.68 10.25 14.15
C LEU A 65 -8.80 10.94 13.37
N ASN A 66 -8.44 11.91 12.56
CA ASN A 66 -9.36 12.65 11.71
C ASN A 66 -9.13 12.28 10.24
N ARG A 67 -10.21 12.12 9.48
CA ARG A 67 -10.14 12.00 8.02
C ARG A 67 -9.89 13.36 7.40
N HIS A 68 -9.10 13.41 6.33
CA HIS A 68 -8.63 14.67 5.78
C HIS A 68 -9.71 15.55 5.14
N ASP A 69 -10.73 14.95 4.58
CA ASP A 69 -11.74 15.62 3.73
C ASP A 69 -13.12 15.69 4.37
N SER A 70 -13.28 15.16 5.57
CA SER A 70 -14.56 15.05 6.23
C SER A 70 -14.44 15.27 7.75
N LYS A 71 -15.58 15.16 8.45
CA LYS A 71 -15.62 15.17 9.92
C LYS A 71 -15.52 13.77 10.51
N ASP A 72 -15.24 12.77 9.68
CA ASP A 72 -15.14 11.39 10.12
C ASP A 72 -13.93 11.19 11.02
N THR A 73 -14.14 10.45 12.08
CA THR A 73 -13.11 10.17 13.08
C THR A 73 -13.02 8.69 13.40
N ALA A 74 -11.82 8.27 13.79
CA ALA A 74 -11.56 6.94 14.33
C ALA A 74 -10.82 7.07 15.66
N SER A 75 -11.13 6.19 16.62
CA SER A 75 -10.39 6.07 17.87
C SER A 75 -9.48 4.84 17.81
N VAL A 76 -8.19 5.05 18.01
CA VAL A 76 -7.17 3.99 18.03
C VAL A 76 -7.46 3.00 19.15
N GLY A 77 -7.51 1.73 18.83
CA GLY A 77 -7.74 0.62 19.75
C GLY A 77 -6.45 -0.02 20.26
N LYS A 78 -6.41 -1.35 20.21
CA LYS A 78 -5.25 -2.14 20.65
C LYS A 78 -4.26 -2.30 19.49
N GLN A 79 -2.99 -2.32 19.82
CA GLN A 79 -1.97 -2.84 18.91
C GLN A 79 -2.10 -4.35 18.82
N ILE A 80 -2.17 -4.89 17.60
CA ILE A 80 -2.22 -6.33 17.34
C ILE A 80 -0.93 -6.85 16.75
N HIS A 81 -0.21 -6.01 15.98
CA HIS A 81 1.06 -6.37 15.38
C HIS A 81 2.01 -5.17 15.32
N HIS A 82 3.31 -5.45 15.43
CA HIS A 82 4.36 -4.51 15.05
C HIS A 82 5.55 -5.28 14.48
N GLN A 83 6.10 -4.75 13.42
CA GLN A 83 7.30 -5.25 12.80
C GLN A 83 8.15 -4.04 12.40
N LYS A 84 9.40 -4.00 12.88
CA LYS A 84 10.30 -2.89 12.58
C LYS A 84 9.64 -1.51 12.81
N ASP A 85 9.29 -0.78 11.75
CA ASP A 85 8.64 0.53 11.82
C ASP A 85 7.15 0.50 11.46
N LEU A 86 6.55 -0.67 11.30
CA LEU A 86 5.13 -0.86 10.99
C LEU A 86 4.33 -1.20 12.25
N ARG A 87 3.14 -0.60 12.40
CA ARG A 87 2.11 -1.00 13.37
C ARG A 87 0.79 -1.28 12.73
N ILE A 88 0.15 -2.33 13.24
CA ILE A 88 -1.24 -2.67 12.94
C ILE A 88 -2.05 -2.58 14.23
N LEU A 89 -3.18 -1.90 14.16
CA LEU A 89 -4.01 -1.50 15.29
C LEU A 89 -5.48 -1.84 15.01
N THR A 90 -6.24 -2.19 16.03
CA THR A 90 -7.69 -2.12 15.96
C THR A 90 -8.15 -0.66 16.10
N PHE A 91 -9.38 -0.37 15.72
CA PHE A 91 -9.98 0.95 15.93
C PHE A 91 -11.50 0.84 16.10
N THR A 92 -12.12 1.92 16.53
CA THR A 92 -13.57 2.10 16.55
C THR A 92 -13.91 3.40 15.83
N SER A 93 -15.01 3.38 15.07
CA SER A 93 -15.53 4.56 14.39
C SER A 93 -17.02 4.37 14.12
N ASP A 94 -17.79 5.47 14.18
CA ASP A 94 -19.21 5.48 13.81
C ASP A 94 -19.43 5.88 12.35
N SER A 95 -18.39 6.35 11.67
CA SER A 95 -18.48 6.94 10.34
C SER A 95 -17.55 6.31 9.29
N ILE A 96 -16.48 5.62 9.72
CA ILE A 96 -15.51 4.96 8.85
C ILE A 96 -15.83 3.47 8.82
N GLY A 97 -16.22 2.98 7.68
CA GLY A 97 -16.70 1.60 7.50
C GLY A 97 -15.91 0.80 6.46
N GLN A 98 -16.38 -0.40 6.24
CA GLN A 98 -15.77 -1.37 5.33
C GLN A 98 -15.78 -0.91 3.86
N ALA A 99 -16.80 -0.16 3.46
CA ALA A 99 -16.90 0.35 2.09
C ALA A 99 -15.76 1.31 1.71
N ASP A 100 -15.13 1.93 2.71
CA ASP A 100 -14.02 2.87 2.53
C ASP A 100 -12.65 2.19 2.71
N ALA A 101 -12.61 0.94 3.15
CA ALA A 101 -11.35 0.23 3.45
C ALA A 101 -10.58 -0.11 2.17
N LEU A 102 -9.25 -0.03 2.26
CA LEU A 102 -8.41 -0.53 1.18
C LEU A 102 -8.45 -2.07 1.14
N PRO A 103 -8.58 -2.68 -0.04
CA PRO A 103 -8.43 -4.11 -0.17
C PRO A 103 -7.00 -4.52 0.20
N TYR A 104 -6.88 -5.59 0.98
CA TYR A 104 -5.62 -6.16 1.44
C TYR A 104 -5.45 -7.57 0.91
N SER A 105 -4.21 -7.97 0.67
CA SER A 105 -3.86 -9.36 0.36
C SER A 105 -2.72 -9.80 1.29
N PRO A 106 -2.89 -10.89 2.02
CA PRO A 106 -1.77 -11.48 2.76
C PRO A 106 -0.70 -11.95 1.78
N ASP A 107 0.56 -11.83 2.15
CA ASP A 107 1.70 -12.27 1.36
C ASP A 107 1.72 -11.72 -0.10
N PRO A 108 1.80 -10.40 -0.27
CA PRO A 108 1.76 -9.79 -1.58
C PRO A 108 3.07 -10.06 -2.35
N ASP A 109 2.98 -10.74 -3.49
CA ASP A 109 4.12 -10.96 -4.41
C ASP A 109 4.50 -9.65 -5.14
N VAL A 110 5.22 -8.77 -4.43
CA VAL A 110 5.71 -7.50 -5.00
C VAL A 110 7.00 -7.74 -5.79
N ARG A 111 7.04 -7.26 -7.03
CA ARG A 111 8.15 -7.45 -7.95
C ARG A 111 8.79 -6.13 -8.35
N LYS A 112 10.06 -6.20 -8.76
CA LYS A 112 10.69 -5.09 -9.45
C LYS A 112 9.88 -4.75 -10.71
N ASP A 113 9.79 -3.46 -11.01
CA ASP A 113 9.02 -2.87 -12.11
C ASP A 113 7.49 -2.92 -11.96
N ASP A 114 6.97 -3.40 -10.81
CA ASP A 114 5.53 -3.28 -10.52
C ASP A 114 5.11 -1.81 -10.43
N GLU A 115 4.00 -1.48 -11.11
CA GLU A 115 3.35 -0.18 -10.96
C GLU A 115 2.66 -0.10 -9.60
N VAL A 116 3.02 0.92 -8.82
CA VAL A 116 2.47 1.20 -7.49
C VAL A 116 2.03 2.64 -7.37
N ALA A 117 1.23 2.93 -6.36
CA ALA A 117 0.86 4.30 -6.02
C ALA A 117 0.90 4.51 -4.51
N ILE A 118 1.43 5.65 -4.08
CA ILE A 118 1.26 6.15 -2.72
C ILE A 118 -0.07 6.91 -2.69
N LEU A 119 -0.94 6.56 -1.74
CA LEU A 119 -2.21 7.25 -1.54
C LEU A 119 -2.11 8.13 -0.30
N ASN A 120 -2.26 9.42 -0.45
CA ASN A 120 -2.18 10.34 0.69
C ASN A 120 -3.11 11.53 0.49
N ARG A 121 -4.01 11.75 1.45
CA ARG A 121 -4.93 12.91 1.45
C ARG A 121 -5.72 13.08 0.15
N GLY A 122 -6.16 11.98 -0.45
CA GLY A 122 -6.83 11.99 -1.75
C GLY A 122 -5.90 12.20 -2.94
N GLU A 123 -4.60 12.39 -2.72
CA GLU A 123 -3.62 12.47 -3.79
C GLU A 123 -3.10 11.06 -4.15
N ILE A 124 -3.00 10.80 -5.46
CA ILE A 124 -2.43 9.57 -6.02
C ILE A 124 -1.06 9.89 -6.60
N ILE A 125 0.00 9.41 -5.96
CA ILE A 125 1.38 9.59 -6.41
C ILE A 125 1.86 8.28 -7.03
N ARG A 126 1.88 8.21 -8.35
CA ARG A 126 2.25 7.00 -9.11
C ARG A 126 3.75 6.80 -9.12
N GLY A 127 4.16 5.54 -9.07
CA GLY A 127 5.55 5.15 -9.11
C GLY A 127 5.75 3.71 -9.56
N THR A 128 7.00 3.28 -9.52
CA THR A 128 7.41 1.93 -9.91
C THR A 128 8.36 1.38 -8.85
N VAL A 129 8.26 0.11 -8.50
CA VAL A 129 9.20 -0.57 -7.61
C VAL A 129 10.54 -0.70 -8.32
N VAL A 130 11.59 -0.07 -7.78
CA VAL A 130 12.92 -0.03 -8.41
C VAL A 130 13.93 -0.94 -7.71
N ARG A 131 13.71 -1.26 -6.43
CA ARG A 131 14.59 -2.15 -5.67
C ARG A 131 13.78 -2.99 -4.69
N LEU A 132 14.09 -4.26 -4.62
CA LEU A 132 13.58 -5.22 -3.64
C LEU A 132 14.51 -5.26 -2.41
N PRO A 133 14.05 -5.79 -1.26
CA PRO A 133 14.88 -5.99 -0.07
C PRO A 133 16.13 -6.81 -0.37
N GLU A 134 17.27 -6.42 0.21
CA GLU A 134 18.55 -7.14 0.08
C GLU A 134 19.29 -7.15 1.41
N GLY A 135 19.76 -8.32 1.83
CA GLY A 135 20.54 -8.49 3.05
C GLY A 135 19.76 -8.07 4.30
N ASN A 136 20.27 -7.06 5.01
CA ASN A 136 19.63 -6.50 6.22
C ASN A 136 18.66 -5.34 5.92
N ASP A 137 18.57 -4.89 4.67
CA ASP A 137 17.61 -3.87 4.25
C ASP A 137 16.28 -4.54 3.92
N HIS A 138 15.27 -4.23 4.69
CA HIS A 138 13.94 -4.83 4.55
C HIS A 138 12.98 -3.98 3.73
N HIS A 139 13.45 -2.82 3.23
CA HIS A 139 12.61 -1.92 2.48
C HIS A 139 12.56 -2.28 1.01
N TYR A 140 11.36 -2.25 0.48
CA TYR A 140 11.13 -2.08 -0.94
C TYR A 140 11.28 -0.61 -1.27
N TYR A 141 11.86 -0.30 -2.43
CA TYR A 141 12.00 1.09 -2.87
C TYR A 141 11.20 1.33 -4.13
N LEU A 142 10.45 2.42 -4.11
CA LEU A 142 9.69 2.89 -5.26
C LEU A 142 10.24 4.25 -5.73
N GLN A 143 10.22 4.44 -7.05
CA GLN A 143 10.53 5.72 -7.67
C GLN A 143 9.24 6.29 -8.26
N THR A 144 8.91 7.51 -7.85
CA THR A 144 7.70 8.21 -8.33
C THR A 144 7.99 9.06 -9.55
N SER A 145 6.96 9.30 -10.36
CA SER A 145 7.02 10.15 -11.56
C SER A 145 7.19 11.64 -11.23
N LYS A 146 6.81 12.06 -10.02
CA LYS A 146 6.96 13.42 -9.51
C LYS A 146 7.57 13.40 -8.11
N THR A 147 8.17 14.51 -7.72
CA THR A 147 8.63 14.69 -6.34
C THR A 147 7.45 14.74 -5.38
N PHE A 148 7.64 14.24 -4.17
CA PHE A 148 6.66 14.34 -3.09
C PHE A 148 7.32 14.83 -1.79
N PRO A 149 6.55 15.49 -0.91
CA PRO A 149 7.09 15.98 0.36
C PRO A 149 7.51 14.81 1.25
N ALA A 150 8.70 14.89 1.85
CA ALA A 150 9.16 13.87 2.80
C ALA A 150 8.32 13.86 4.09
N ASN A 151 7.90 15.05 4.54
CA ASN A 151 7.14 15.22 5.77
C ASN A 151 5.64 14.92 5.55
N GLY A 152 5.04 14.19 6.47
CA GLY A 152 3.62 13.87 6.46
C GLY A 152 3.22 12.71 5.55
N MET A 153 4.17 12.07 4.86
CA MET A 153 3.92 10.93 3.98
C MET A 153 4.12 9.58 4.67
N SER A 154 4.92 9.53 5.76
CA SER A 154 5.11 8.29 6.53
C SER A 154 3.77 7.73 6.99
N GLY A 155 3.60 6.42 6.86
CA GLY A 155 2.35 5.73 7.16
C GLY A 155 1.35 5.68 5.99
N SER A 156 1.64 6.34 4.86
CA SER A 156 0.76 6.27 3.67
C SER A 156 0.73 4.86 3.10
N PRO A 157 -0.45 4.37 2.65
CA PRO A 157 -0.54 3.09 1.98
C PRO A 157 0.16 3.13 0.61
N VAL A 158 0.86 2.05 0.30
CA VAL A 158 1.39 1.77 -1.03
C VAL A 158 0.49 0.73 -1.69
N PHE A 159 -0.19 1.12 -2.76
CA PHE A 159 -1.15 0.30 -3.49
C PHE A 159 -0.53 -0.28 -4.76
N SER A 160 -0.64 -1.58 -4.95
CA SER A 160 -0.18 -2.25 -6.18
C SER A 160 -1.28 -2.26 -7.22
N LYS A 161 -1.00 -1.67 -8.38
CA LYS A 161 -1.94 -1.67 -9.50
C LYS A 161 -2.13 -3.07 -10.10
N ARG A 162 -1.09 -3.91 -10.07
CA ARG A 162 -1.16 -5.29 -10.57
C ARG A 162 -1.99 -6.19 -9.67
N LEU A 163 -1.82 -6.07 -8.35
CA LEU A 163 -2.53 -6.91 -7.38
C LEU A 163 -3.92 -6.36 -7.03
N GLY A 164 -4.16 -5.06 -7.24
CA GLY A 164 -5.42 -4.41 -6.86
C GLY A 164 -5.59 -4.23 -5.35
N THR A 165 -4.49 -4.29 -4.59
CA THR A 165 -4.51 -4.27 -3.12
C THR A 165 -3.46 -3.34 -2.57
N VAL A 166 -3.63 -2.92 -1.31
CA VAL A 166 -2.54 -2.32 -0.53
C VAL A 166 -1.50 -3.39 -0.24
N VAL A 167 -0.23 -3.06 -0.48
CA VAL A 167 0.90 -3.99 -0.33
C VAL A 167 1.88 -3.56 0.74
N GLY A 168 1.85 -2.31 1.16
CA GLY A 168 2.82 -1.84 2.14
C GLY A 168 2.52 -0.46 2.69
N VAL A 169 3.40 -0.04 3.59
CA VAL A 169 3.35 1.23 4.32
C VAL A 169 4.60 2.03 4.01
N LEU A 170 4.44 3.25 3.53
CA LEU A 170 5.55 4.16 3.25
C LEU A 170 6.25 4.54 4.56
N GLN A 171 7.56 4.31 4.64
CA GLN A 171 8.38 4.55 5.84
C GLN A 171 9.32 5.73 5.66
N THR A 172 9.98 5.79 4.53
CA THR A 172 11.02 6.78 4.27
C THR A 172 10.82 7.48 2.95
N ALA A 173 11.19 8.76 2.91
CA ALA A 173 11.38 9.48 1.66
C ALA A 173 12.79 10.09 1.70
N ASN A 174 13.58 9.85 0.66
CA ASN A 174 14.92 10.42 0.59
C ASN A 174 14.86 11.88 0.14
N SER A 175 14.74 12.80 1.11
CA SER A 175 14.68 14.23 0.86
C SER A 175 16.00 14.86 0.40
N LYS A 176 17.13 14.15 0.55
CA LYS A 176 18.46 14.73 0.28
C LYS A 176 19.01 14.43 -1.10
N THR A 177 18.66 13.29 -1.68
CA THR A 177 19.28 12.81 -2.93
C THR A 177 18.31 12.56 -4.08
N ALA A 178 17.07 12.20 -3.78
CA ALA A 178 16.04 11.99 -4.79
C ALA A 178 14.67 12.21 -4.13
N ALA A 179 14.11 13.39 -4.31
CA ALA A 179 12.80 13.74 -3.78
C ALA A 179 11.65 12.92 -4.38
N ASN A 180 11.96 11.91 -5.20
CA ASN A 180 11.04 10.99 -5.82
C ASN A 180 11.33 9.51 -5.51
N LEU A 181 12.17 9.24 -4.51
CA LEU A 181 12.46 7.88 -4.03
C LEU A 181 11.85 7.68 -2.64
N GLY A 182 11.06 6.64 -2.48
CA GLY A 182 10.46 6.25 -1.20
C GLY A 182 10.77 4.80 -0.85
N GLY A 183 10.98 4.53 0.44
CA GLY A 183 11.08 3.19 0.99
C GLY A 183 9.77 2.80 1.69
N PHE A 184 9.31 1.57 1.50
CA PHE A 184 8.14 1.03 2.16
C PHE A 184 8.39 -0.38 2.70
N GLU A 185 7.70 -0.74 3.77
CA GLU A 185 7.64 -2.11 4.28
C GLU A 185 6.35 -2.78 3.81
N LEU A 186 6.42 -4.10 3.56
CA LEU A 186 5.21 -4.87 3.27
C LEU A 186 4.25 -4.82 4.46
N LEU A 187 2.97 -4.76 4.14
CA LEU A 187 1.90 -4.88 5.11
C LEU A 187 1.62 -6.38 5.32
N GLU A 188 2.07 -6.91 6.44
CA GLU A 188 1.90 -8.31 6.81
C GLU A 188 1.05 -8.42 8.07
N MET A 189 0.01 -9.24 8.04
CA MET A 189 -0.78 -9.61 9.22
C MET A 189 -0.11 -10.76 9.96
N PRO A 190 -0.23 -10.84 11.29
CA PRO A 190 0.36 -11.92 12.09
C PRO A 190 -0.26 -13.28 11.79
#